data_e81ef4f73914afb9a97e2de8ff0f0df9
#
_entry.id   e81ef4f73914afb9a97e2de8ff0f0df9
#
_cell.length_a   1.000
_cell.length_b   1.000
_cell.length_c   1.000
_cell.angle_alpha   90.00
_cell.angle_beta   90.00
_cell.angle_gamma   90.00
#
_symmetry.space_group_name_H-M   'P 1'
#
loop_
_entity.id
_entity.type
_entity.pdbx_description
1 polymer ?
#
loop_
_entity_poly.entity_id
_entity_poly.type
_entity_poly.pdbx_seq_one_letter_code
_entity_poly.pdbx_strand_id
1 'polypeptide(L)'
;MTLLSLFKNTNNNNPHTLIWGGDDFLNDYLANSYIKEDQFKDLEHVSVDCENDGLDELIASLTESSLFSENKLILIKNPFFLTAKVPKKLKKQMDDLQKIFDNLNELEDVVVIVASYDKLDRRKKLTKTVLKQFNVVEPTIRSYEVGVVVKSLIKAEGYTITQSALQLLIERSDQVIDTILSNYQKLKMAASDNKITEKSVMQNVDLSLAQNIFAILEAALNKNYQ
;
A
#
# COMPACT_ATOMS: atom_id res chain seq x y z
N MET A 1 -8.49 -1.19 14.62
CA MET A 1 -8.88 -1.84 13.33
C MET A 1 -7.81 -1.43 12.35
N THR A 2 -7.03 -2.36 11.82
CA THR A 2 -5.91 -2.06 10.93
C THR A 2 -6.43 -1.74 9.52
N LEU A 3 -5.71 -0.90 8.74
CA LEU A 3 -6.12 -0.59 7.36
C LEU A 3 -6.21 -1.83 6.50
N LEU A 4 -5.29 -2.78 6.69
CA LEU A 4 -5.33 -4.06 5.99
C LEU A 4 -6.61 -4.86 6.24
N SER A 5 -7.24 -4.71 7.42
CA SER A 5 -8.46 -5.45 7.74
C SER A 5 -9.66 -5.05 6.87
N LEU A 6 -9.60 -3.88 6.20
CA LEU A 6 -10.62 -3.45 5.24
C LEU A 6 -10.61 -4.27 3.95
N PHE A 7 -9.47 -4.89 3.63
CA PHE A 7 -9.23 -5.65 2.41
C PHE A 7 -8.94 -7.14 2.66
N LYS A 8 -8.96 -7.58 3.93
CA LYS A 8 -8.72 -8.98 4.28
C LYS A 8 -9.94 -9.84 4.02
N ASN A 9 -9.74 -10.94 3.31
CA ASN A 9 -10.74 -11.99 3.14
C ASN A 9 -10.65 -13.08 4.22
N THR A 10 -9.65 -13.06 5.12
CA THR A 10 -9.42 -14.13 6.12
C THR A 10 -8.97 -13.57 7.46
N ASN A 11 -9.48 -14.12 8.56
CA ASN A 11 -9.04 -13.90 9.94
C ASN A 11 -7.74 -14.67 10.24
N ASN A 12 -6.70 -14.51 9.43
CA ASN A 12 -5.44 -15.18 9.66
C ASN A 12 -4.56 -14.26 10.54
N ASN A 13 -4.17 -14.76 11.74
CA ASN A 13 -3.28 -14.05 12.65
C ASN A 13 -1.80 -14.13 12.24
N ASN A 14 -1.53 -14.60 11.03
CA ASN A 14 -0.17 -14.68 10.50
C ASN A 14 0.37 -13.26 10.24
N PRO A 15 1.51 -12.84 10.84
CA PRO A 15 2.09 -11.52 10.59
C PRO A 15 2.71 -11.41 9.20
N HIS A 16 3.17 -12.53 8.62
CA HIS A 16 3.70 -12.52 7.24
C HIS A 16 2.59 -12.16 6.26
N THR A 17 2.78 -11.10 5.51
CA THR A 17 1.71 -10.53 4.67
C THR A 17 2.19 -10.31 3.25
N LEU A 18 1.38 -10.74 2.26
CA LEU A 18 1.52 -10.39 0.85
C LEU A 18 0.43 -9.39 0.49
N ILE A 19 0.83 -8.19 0.09
CA ILE A 19 -0.05 -7.18 -0.51
C ILE A 19 0.25 -7.18 -2.00
N TRP A 20 -0.75 -7.47 -2.85
CA TRP A 20 -0.52 -7.54 -4.29
C TRP A 20 -1.71 -6.99 -5.09
N GLY A 21 -1.42 -6.40 -6.25
CA GLY A 21 -2.42 -5.82 -7.15
C GLY A 21 -1.77 -4.83 -8.12
N GLY A 22 -2.52 -4.35 -9.11
CA GLY A 22 -2.02 -3.40 -10.11
C GLY A 22 -1.90 -1.95 -9.64
N ASP A 23 -2.39 -1.62 -8.44
CA ASP A 23 -2.35 -0.27 -7.89
C ASP A 23 -1.14 -0.11 -6.95
N ASP A 24 -0.04 0.41 -7.49
CA ASP A 24 1.22 0.64 -6.79
C ASP A 24 1.05 1.51 -5.55
N PHE A 25 0.33 2.63 -5.71
CA PHE A 25 0.18 3.61 -4.64
C PHE A 25 -0.62 3.03 -3.47
N LEU A 26 -1.72 2.35 -3.75
CA LEU A 26 -2.55 1.74 -2.72
C LEU A 26 -1.81 0.62 -2.00
N ASN A 27 -1.06 -0.21 -2.73
CA ASN A 27 -0.25 -1.28 -2.15
C ASN A 27 0.81 -0.72 -1.20
N ASP A 28 1.57 0.29 -1.64
CA ASP A 28 2.59 0.96 -0.82
C ASP A 28 1.96 1.69 0.38
N TYR A 29 0.81 2.34 0.19
CA TYR A 29 0.09 3.02 1.27
C TYR A 29 -0.31 2.04 2.38
N LEU A 30 -0.87 0.90 2.00
CA LEU A 30 -1.30 -0.14 2.95
C LEU A 30 -0.11 -0.81 3.62
N ALA A 31 0.96 -1.11 2.89
CA ALA A 31 2.19 -1.68 3.45
C ALA A 31 2.82 -0.73 4.47
N ASN A 32 2.99 0.55 4.11
CA ASN A 32 3.54 1.57 4.99
C ASN A 32 2.68 1.82 6.24
N SER A 33 1.38 1.63 6.16
CA SER A 33 0.50 1.68 7.32
C SER A 33 0.67 0.45 8.21
N TYR A 34 0.77 -0.73 7.60
CA TYR A 34 0.87 -2.01 8.31
C TYR A 34 2.17 -2.14 9.09
N ILE A 35 3.31 -1.83 8.47
CA ILE A 35 4.63 -1.94 9.12
C ILE A 35 4.82 -0.95 10.29
N LYS A 36 3.97 0.08 10.39
CA LYS A 36 3.97 1.08 11.47
C LYS A 36 3.03 0.73 12.63
N GLU A 37 2.36 -0.42 12.57
CA GLU A 37 1.49 -0.84 13.67
C GLU A 37 2.30 -1.11 14.94
N ASP A 38 1.70 -0.87 16.10
CA ASP A 38 2.36 -0.99 17.41
C ASP A 38 3.02 -2.35 17.64
N GLN A 39 2.49 -3.40 17.04
CA GLN A 39 3.03 -4.76 17.15
C GLN A 39 4.43 -4.93 16.52
N PHE A 40 4.87 -4.00 15.67
CA PHE A 40 6.14 -4.05 14.96
C PHE A 40 7.12 -2.94 15.36
N LYS A 41 6.75 -2.08 16.33
CA LYS A 41 7.53 -0.88 16.70
C LYS A 41 8.93 -1.20 17.23
N ASP A 42 9.07 -2.37 17.86
CA ASP A 42 10.34 -2.79 18.50
C ASP A 42 11.21 -3.64 17.56
N LEU A 43 10.73 -3.92 16.32
CA LEU A 43 11.49 -4.67 15.32
C LEU A 43 12.44 -3.74 14.54
N GLU A 44 13.58 -4.29 14.13
CA GLU A 44 14.41 -3.65 13.11
C GLU A 44 13.73 -3.72 11.75
N HIS A 45 13.53 -2.57 11.08
CA HIS A 45 12.91 -2.54 9.77
C HIS A 45 13.96 -2.57 8.66
N VAL A 46 13.96 -3.63 7.87
CA VAL A 46 14.82 -3.82 6.70
C VAL A 46 13.96 -3.76 5.44
N SER A 47 14.35 -2.97 4.45
CA SER A 47 13.65 -2.89 3.16
C SER A 47 14.56 -3.37 2.05
N VAL A 48 14.08 -4.31 1.23
CA VAL A 48 14.81 -4.84 0.07
C VAL A 48 13.95 -4.67 -1.17
N ASP A 49 14.49 -3.95 -2.15
CA ASP A 49 13.91 -3.82 -3.49
C ASP A 49 14.55 -4.86 -4.42
N CYS A 50 13.81 -5.91 -4.78
CA CYS A 50 14.37 -7.02 -5.55
C CYS A 50 14.87 -6.62 -6.95
N GLU A 51 14.36 -5.55 -7.55
CA GLU A 51 14.82 -5.06 -8.86
C GLU A 51 16.13 -4.27 -8.74
N ASN A 52 16.31 -3.51 -7.67
CA ASN A 52 17.49 -2.67 -7.45
C ASN A 52 18.59 -3.40 -6.68
N ASP A 53 18.26 -4.07 -5.58
CA ASP A 53 19.20 -4.71 -4.66
C ASP A 53 19.52 -6.16 -5.07
N GLY A 54 18.59 -6.80 -5.79
CA GLY A 54 18.73 -8.18 -6.26
C GLY A 54 18.29 -9.24 -5.26
N LEU A 55 18.28 -10.52 -5.70
CA LEU A 55 17.84 -11.64 -4.87
C LEU A 55 18.89 -12.14 -3.86
N ASP A 56 20.18 -11.88 -4.09
CA ASP A 56 21.22 -12.24 -3.14
C ASP A 56 21.11 -11.40 -1.85
N GLU A 57 20.84 -10.10 -1.96
CA GLU A 57 20.56 -9.21 -0.83
C GLU A 57 19.28 -9.64 -0.08
N LEU A 58 18.23 -10.00 -0.82
CA LEU A 58 17.01 -10.53 -0.21
C LEU A 58 17.30 -11.81 0.62
N ILE A 59 18.05 -12.76 0.04
CA ILE A 59 18.40 -14.01 0.72
C ILE A 59 19.23 -13.71 1.95
N ALA A 60 20.24 -12.84 1.87
CA ALA A 60 21.03 -12.41 3.02
C ALA A 60 20.14 -11.82 4.12
N SER A 61 19.27 -10.88 3.78
CA SER A 61 18.34 -10.26 4.74
C SER A 61 17.40 -11.26 5.42
N LEU A 62 17.00 -12.34 4.72
CA LEU A 62 16.11 -13.39 5.25
C LEU A 62 16.86 -14.45 6.08
N THR A 63 18.21 -14.56 5.97
CA THR A 63 19.00 -15.63 6.60
C THR A 63 19.97 -15.13 7.66
N GLU A 64 20.34 -13.85 7.63
CA GLU A 64 21.23 -13.23 8.60
C GLU A 64 20.47 -12.75 9.83
N SER A 65 21.02 -12.99 11.01
CA SER A 65 20.44 -12.47 12.26
C SER A 65 20.61 -10.95 12.35
N SER A 66 19.65 -10.27 13.00
CA SER A 66 19.79 -8.86 13.32
C SER A 66 20.96 -8.63 14.28
N LEU A 67 21.65 -7.49 14.12
CA LEU A 67 22.69 -7.03 15.05
C LEU A 67 22.12 -6.14 16.18
N PHE A 68 20.91 -5.63 16.02
CA PHE A 68 20.32 -4.59 16.87
C PHE A 68 19.04 -5.02 17.60
N SER A 69 18.38 -6.07 17.10
CA SER A 69 17.14 -6.62 17.68
C SER A 69 17.13 -8.14 17.57
N GLU A 70 16.32 -8.80 18.40
CA GLU A 70 16.15 -10.25 18.30
C GLU A 70 15.49 -10.63 16.96
N ASN A 71 14.55 -9.81 16.47
CA ASN A 71 13.80 -10.08 15.24
C ASN A 71 13.71 -8.84 14.34
N LYS A 72 13.51 -9.05 13.03
CA LYS A 72 13.37 -8.01 12.01
C LYS A 72 11.96 -8.02 11.39
N LEU A 73 11.57 -6.86 10.83
CA LEU A 73 10.53 -6.79 9.85
C LEU A 73 11.17 -6.52 8.49
N ILE A 74 11.04 -7.47 7.56
CA ILE A 74 11.63 -7.42 6.23
C ILE A 74 10.53 -7.04 5.23
N LEU A 75 10.63 -5.83 4.68
CA LEU A 75 9.75 -5.33 3.63
C LEU A 75 10.37 -5.62 2.27
N ILE A 76 9.74 -6.52 1.50
CA ILE A 76 10.18 -6.93 0.17
C ILE A 76 9.37 -6.16 -0.87
N LYS A 77 10.05 -5.36 -1.69
CA LYS A 77 9.48 -4.61 -2.80
C LYS A 77 9.88 -5.21 -4.15
N ASN A 78 9.04 -4.99 -5.16
CA ASN A 78 9.29 -5.43 -6.53
C ASN A 78 9.70 -6.92 -6.64
N PRO A 79 8.91 -7.85 -6.05
CA PRO A 79 9.24 -9.27 -5.99
C PRO A 79 9.03 -9.95 -7.34
N PHE A 80 9.84 -9.58 -8.36
CA PHE A 80 9.73 -10.11 -9.72
C PHE A 80 9.80 -11.65 -9.77
N PHE A 81 10.36 -12.28 -8.75
CA PHE A 81 10.40 -13.73 -8.61
C PHE A 81 9.01 -14.39 -8.52
N LEU A 82 7.96 -13.64 -8.19
CA LEU A 82 6.57 -14.10 -8.21
C LEU A 82 5.92 -13.97 -9.59
N THR A 83 6.59 -13.35 -10.57
CA THR A 83 6.09 -13.12 -11.93
C THR A 83 6.63 -14.18 -12.93
N ALA A 84 6.10 -14.20 -14.15
CA ALA A 84 6.61 -15.08 -15.21
C ALA A 84 8.02 -14.70 -15.72
N LYS A 85 8.44 -13.45 -15.49
CA LYS A 85 9.67 -12.86 -16.04
C LYS A 85 10.86 -13.01 -15.09
N VAL A 86 11.33 -14.24 -14.84
CA VAL A 86 12.54 -14.47 -14.04
C VAL A 86 13.68 -14.94 -14.94
N PRO A 87 14.85 -14.26 -14.90
CA PRO A 87 16.01 -14.68 -15.66
C PRO A 87 16.49 -16.10 -15.26
N LYS A 88 16.81 -16.94 -16.25
CA LYS A 88 17.29 -18.33 -16.00
C LYS A 88 18.55 -18.39 -15.13
N LYS A 89 19.40 -17.36 -15.16
CA LYS A 89 20.62 -17.27 -14.35
C LYS A 89 20.35 -17.23 -12.84
N LEU A 90 19.16 -16.84 -12.42
CA LEU A 90 18.76 -16.72 -11.01
C LEU A 90 18.15 -18.03 -10.46
N LYS A 91 18.34 -19.17 -11.13
CA LYS A 91 17.75 -20.44 -10.69
C LYS A 91 18.18 -20.80 -9.25
N LYS A 92 19.45 -20.62 -8.90
CA LYS A 92 19.96 -20.91 -7.55
C LYS A 92 19.22 -20.07 -6.50
N GLN A 93 19.13 -18.76 -6.70
CA GLN A 93 18.42 -17.85 -5.80
C GLN A 93 16.92 -18.21 -5.67
N MET A 94 16.30 -18.63 -6.77
CA MET A 94 14.91 -19.12 -6.75
C MET A 94 14.75 -20.40 -5.90
N ASP A 95 15.70 -21.33 -6.00
CA ASP A 95 15.70 -22.57 -5.22
C ASP A 95 15.96 -22.27 -3.72
N ASP A 96 16.82 -21.31 -3.41
CA ASP A 96 17.10 -20.91 -2.03
C ASP A 96 15.90 -20.15 -1.42
N LEU A 97 15.28 -19.20 -2.13
CA LEU A 97 14.03 -18.57 -1.70
C LEU A 97 12.89 -19.57 -1.50
N GLN A 98 12.81 -20.61 -2.35
CA GLN A 98 11.83 -21.67 -2.17
C GLN A 98 12.01 -22.39 -0.84
N LYS A 99 13.27 -22.72 -0.46
CA LYS A 99 13.56 -23.39 0.82
C LYS A 99 13.20 -22.50 2.02
N ILE A 100 13.57 -21.20 1.94
CA ILE A 100 13.26 -20.24 3.00
C ILE A 100 11.74 -20.13 3.19
N PHE A 101 11.00 -19.92 2.12
CA PHE A 101 9.54 -19.77 2.23
C PHE A 101 8.78 -21.09 2.47
N ASP A 102 9.35 -22.24 2.13
CA ASP A 102 8.78 -23.54 2.56
C ASP A 102 8.86 -23.70 4.10
N ASN A 103 9.85 -23.09 4.75
CA ASN A 103 10.09 -23.10 6.20
C ASN A 103 9.76 -21.75 6.88
N LEU A 104 8.84 -20.97 6.33
CA LEU A 104 8.52 -19.62 6.82
C LEU A 104 8.16 -19.58 8.32
N ASN A 105 7.53 -20.64 8.84
CA ASN A 105 7.19 -20.74 10.27
C ASN A 105 8.38 -20.89 11.20
N GLU A 106 9.56 -21.17 10.67
CA GLU A 106 10.82 -21.24 11.43
C GLU A 106 11.52 -19.88 11.49
N LEU A 107 11.06 -18.90 10.68
CA LEU A 107 11.57 -17.54 10.74
C LEU A 107 10.94 -16.81 11.93
N GLU A 108 11.79 -16.25 12.78
CA GLU A 108 11.37 -15.35 13.86
C GLU A 108 11.07 -13.95 13.32
N ASP A 109 11.63 -13.61 12.16
CA ASP A 109 11.40 -12.35 11.45
C ASP A 109 10.01 -12.27 10.83
N VAL A 110 9.46 -11.05 10.73
CA VAL A 110 8.22 -10.78 10.01
C VAL A 110 8.51 -10.40 8.56
N VAL A 111 7.85 -11.03 7.61
CA VAL A 111 8.03 -10.75 6.18
C VAL A 111 6.79 -10.11 5.59
N VAL A 112 6.96 -8.92 5.00
CA VAL A 112 5.91 -8.20 4.27
C VAL A 112 6.33 -8.07 2.81
N ILE A 113 5.54 -8.61 1.90
CA ILE A 113 5.79 -8.57 0.45
C ILE A 113 4.81 -7.60 -0.20
N VAL A 114 5.33 -6.64 -0.97
CA VAL A 114 4.55 -5.72 -1.80
C VAL A 114 4.80 -6.04 -3.26
N ALA A 115 3.78 -6.55 -3.94
CA ALA A 115 3.84 -7.03 -5.31
C ALA A 115 2.88 -6.23 -6.21
N SER A 116 3.35 -5.11 -6.74
CA SER A 116 2.56 -4.23 -7.60
C SER A 116 2.54 -4.75 -9.04
N TYR A 117 1.91 -5.90 -9.22
CA TYR A 117 1.77 -6.57 -10.50
C TYR A 117 0.31 -6.95 -10.75
N ASP A 118 -0.16 -6.81 -11.98
CA ASP A 118 -1.51 -7.25 -12.39
C ASP A 118 -1.71 -8.76 -12.26
N LYS A 119 -0.62 -9.52 -12.36
CA LYS A 119 -0.67 -11.00 -12.33
C LYS A 119 0.56 -11.60 -11.68
N LEU A 120 0.33 -12.55 -10.77
CA LEU A 120 1.34 -13.45 -10.23
C LEU A 120 1.36 -14.76 -11.02
N ASP A 121 2.54 -15.34 -11.25
CA ASP A 121 2.64 -16.65 -11.94
C ASP A 121 2.35 -17.80 -10.98
N ARG A 122 1.07 -18.12 -10.84
CA ARG A 122 0.55 -19.19 -9.97
C ARG A 122 0.96 -20.61 -10.38
N ARG A 123 1.67 -20.78 -11.51
CA ARG A 123 2.22 -22.09 -11.92
C ARG A 123 3.48 -22.42 -11.13
N LYS A 124 4.25 -21.39 -10.72
CA LYS A 124 5.49 -21.57 -9.95
C LYS A 124 5.21 -22.11 -8.55
N LYS A 125 6.08 -23.04 -8.12
CA LYS A 125 6.01 -23.60 -6.76
C LYS A 125 6.17 -22.48 -5.72
N LEU A 126 7.15 -21.59 -5.88
CA LEU A 126 7.42 -20.47 -4.97
C LEU A 126 6.20 -19.56 -4.80
N THR A 127 5.54 -19.16 -5.90
CA THR A 127 4.32 -18.35 -5.83
C THR A 127 3.20 -19.06 -5.08
N LYS A 128 3.04 -20.38 -5.29
CA LYS A 128 2.04 -21.18 -4.55
C LYS A 128 2.36 -21.24 -3.06
N THR A 129 3.63 -21.41 -2.70
CA THR A 129 4.07 -21.42 -1.30
C THR A 129 3.75 -20.08 -0.64
N VAL A 130 4.12 -18.95 -1.28
CA VAL A 130 3.83 -17.61 -0.76
C VAL A 130 2.32 -17.41 -0.59
N LEU A 131 1.52 -17.70 -1.60
CA LEU A 131 0.05 -17.55 -1.53
C LEU A 131 -0.60 -18.44 -0.46
N LYS A 132 0.03 -19.54 -0.08
CA LYS A 132 -0.47 -20.45 0.95
C LYS A 132 -0.05 -20.05 2.37
N GLN A 133 1.20 -19.59 2.51
CA GLN A 133 1.79 -19.34 3.82
C GLN A 133 1.61 -17.92 4.32
N PHE A 134 1.39 -16.95 3.42
CA PHE A 134 1.21 -15.56 3.77
C PHE A 134 -0.26 -15.22 3.98
N ASN A 135 -0.51 -14.21 4.79
CA ASN A 135 -1.78 -13.50 4.80
C ASN A 135 -1.88 -12.67 3.51
N VAL A 136 -2.76 -13.07 2.60
CA VAL A 136 -2.85 -12.47 1.26
C VAL A 136 -3.88 -11.35 1.24
N VAL A 137 -3.47 -10.16 0.83
CA VAL A 137 -4.31 -8.97 0.67
C VAL A 137 -4.25 -8.52 -0.78
N GLU A 138 -5.39 -8.46 -1.46
CA GLU A 138 -5.55 -7.95 -2.82
C GLU A 138 -6.48 -6.73 -2.74
N PRO A 139 -5.93 -5.51 -2.54
CA PRO A 139 -6.75 -4.32 -2.40
C PRO A 139 -7.36 -3.97 -3.77
N THR A 140 -8.67 -4.09 -3.84
CA THR A 140 -9.45 -3.70 -5.02
C THR A 140 -10.54 -2.74 -4.58
N ILE A 141 -10.60 -1.56 -5.19
CA ILE A 141 -11.61 -0.54 -4.91
C ILE A 141 -12.41 -0.29 -6.18
N ARG A 142 -13.70 -0.58 -6.16
CA ARG A 142 -14.60 -0.24 -7.26
C ARG A 142 -15.00 1.22 -7.17
N SER A 143 -15.25 1.87 -8.30
CA SER A 143 -15.57 3.31 -8.36
C SER A 143 -16.69 3.73 -7.39
N TYR A 144 -17.73 2.91 -7.21
CA TYR A 144 -18.83 3.21 -6.30
C TYR A 144 -18.46 2.97 -4.81
N GLU A 145 -17.36 2.29 -4.51
CA GLU A 145 -16.88 1.98 -3.15
C GLU A 145 -15.90 3.04 -2.62
N VAL A 146 -15.35 3.89 -3.49
CA VAL A 146 -14.29 4.87 -3.16
C VAL A 146 -14.66 5.68 -1.92
N GLY A 147 -15.85 6.25 -1.85
CA GLY A 147 -16.27 7.07 -0.70
C GLY A 147 -16.33 6.29 0.62
N VAL A 148 -16.83 5.05 0.56
CA VAL A 148 -16.93 4.19 1.75
C VAL A 148 -15.56 3.75 2.22
N VAL A 149 -14.70 3.34 1.29
CA VAL A 149 -13.33 2.89 1.59
C VAL A 149 -12.50 4.04 2.15
N VAL A 150 -12.48 5.20 1.50
CA VAL A 150 -11.75 6.39 1.96
C VAL A 150 -12.21 6.81 3.36
N LYS A 151 -13.52 6.86 3.61
CA LYS A 151 -14.05 7.16 4.94
C LYS A 151 -13.60 6.15 6.00
N SER A 152 -13.55 4.87 5.64
CA SER A 152 -13.11 3.80 6.52
C SER A 152 -11.61 3.87 6.81
N LEU A 153 -10.79 4.20 5.79
CA LEU A 153 -9.35 4.46 5.94
C LEU A 153 -9.08 5.63 6.90
N ILE A 154 -9.75 6.76 6.66
CA ILE A 154 -9.64 7.97 7.51
C ILE A 154 -9.99 7.65 8.96
N LYS A 155 -11.09 6.90 9.18
CA LYS A 155 -11.52 6.48 10.52
C LYS A 155 -10.53 5.51 11.17
N ALA A 156 -9.97 4.58 10.42
CA ALA A 156 -9.01 3.60 10.94
C ALA A 156 -7.70 4.27 11.39
N GLU A 157 -7.32 5.39 10.78
CA GLU A 157 -6.18 6.22 11.18
C GLU A 157 -6.50 7.19 12.34
N GLY A 158 -7.68 7.10 12.94
CA GLY A 158 -8.06 7.94 14.08
C GLY A 158 -8.57 9.35 13.72
N TYR A 159 -8.85 9.60 12.43
CA TYR A 159 -9.40 10.86 11.95
C TYR A 159 -10.92 10.75 11.72
N THR A 160 -11.57 11.90 11.73
CA THR A 160 -12.99 12.05 11.36
C THR A 160 -13.12 12.98 10.17
N ILE A 161 -14.07 12.71 9.28
CA ILE A 161 -14.36 13.54 8.12
C ILE A 161 -15.87 13.76 8.01
N THR A 162 -16.30 14.99 7.76
CA THR A 162 -17.71 15.29 7.50
C THR A 162 -18.11 14.77 6.11
N GLN A 163 -19.40 14.54 5.90
CA GLN A 163 -19.89 14.02 4.60
C GLN A 163 -19.60 15.01 3.46
N SER A 164 -19.80 16.31 3.69
CA SER A 164 -19.47 17.35 2.72
C SER A 164 -17.98 17.44 2.41
N ALA A 165 -17.12 17.31 3.44
CA ALA A 165 -15.67 17.28 3.25
C ALA A 165 -15.21 16.06 2.44
N LEU A 166 -15.79 14.88 2.70
CA LEU A 166 -15.48 13.67 1.96
C LEU A 166 -15.86 13.80 0.47
N GLN A 167 -17.06 14.31 0.21
CA GLN A 167 -17.51 14.54 -1.16
C GLN A 167 -16.61 15.53 -1.88
N LEU A 168 -16.31 16.66 -1.25
CA LEU A 168 -15.43 17.69 -1.83
C LEU A 168 -14.00 17.16 -2.05
N LEU A 169 -13.46 16.35 -1.14
CA LEU A 169 -12.14 15.72 -1.30
C LEU A 169 -12.12 14.80 -2.53
N ILE A 170 -13.17 13.97 -2.70
CA ILE A 170 -13.29 13.06 -3.83
C ILE A 170 -13.42 13.82 -5.15
N GLU A 171 -14.24 14.86 -5.18
CA GLU A 171 -14.45 15.71 -6.35
C GLU A 171 -13.17 16.45 -6.77
N ARG A 172 -12.46 17.07 -5.82
CA ARG A 172 -11.18 17.76 -6.09
C ARG A 172 -10.04 16.84 -6.47
N SER A 173 -10.20 15.54 -6.23
CA SER A 173 -9.23 14.50 -6.58
C SER A 173 -9.61 13.71 -7.84
N ASP A 174 -10.56 14.19 -8.64
CA ASP A 174 -11.07 13.55 -9.88
C ASP A 174 -11.50 12.09 -9.67
N GLN A 175 -11.91 11.72 -8.44
CA GLN A 175 -12.27 10.36 -8.02
C GLN A 175 -11.11 9.33 -8.13
N VAL A 176 -9.88 9.79 -8.31
CA VAL A 176 -8.68 8.94 -8.39
C VAL A 176 -8.18 8.66 -6.98
N ILE A 177 -8.07 7.37 -6.61
CA ILE A 177 -7.74 6.97 -5.23
C ILE A 177 -6.38 7.50 -4.76
N ASP A 178 -5.37 7.47 -5.62
CA ASP A 178 -4.02 7.96 -5.31
C ASP A 178 -4.04 9.46 -4.99
N THR A 179 -4.78 10.23 -5.80
CA THR A 179 -4.94 11.68 -5.59
C THR A 179 -5.72 11.95 -4.32
N ILE A 180 -6.79 11.18 -4.05
CA ILE A 180 -7.57 11.30 -2.81
C ILE A 180 -6.70 11.05 -1.59
N LEU A 181 -5.92 9.96 -1.58
CA LEU A 181 -5.08 9.59 -0.45
C LEU A 181 -3.90 10.56 -0.29
N SER A 182 -3.30 11.03 -1.38
CA SER A 182 -2.26 12.07 -1.36
C SER A 182 -2.78 13.38 -0.77
N ASN A 183 -3.97 13.82 -1.18
CA ASN A 183 -4.62 15.00 -0.63
C ASN A 183 -5.04 14.79 0.83
N TYR A 184 -5.49 13.60 1.19
CA TYR A 184 -5.77 13.25 2.58
C TYR A 184 -4.52 13.35 3.46
N GLN A 185 -3.34 12.93 2.97
CA GLN A 185 -2.08 13.10 3.72
C GLN A 185 -1.80 14.59 4.02
N LYS A 186 -2.02 15.50 3.04
CA LYS A 186 -1.90 16.96 3.26
C LYS A 186 -2.88 17.44 4.32
N LEU A 187 -4.13 16.96 4.28
CA LEU A 187 -5.14 17.31 5.27
C LEU A 187 -4.77 16.85 6.68
N LYS A 188 -4.15 15.66 6.83
CA LYS A 188 -3.65 15.20 8.12
C LYS A 188 -2.59 16.12 8.71
N MET A 189 -1.65 16.59 7.88
CA MET A 189 -0.61 17.53 8.34
C MET A 189 -1.18 18.88 8.78
N ALA A 190 -2.30 19.31 8.20
CA ALA A 190 -2.95 20.58 8.51
C ALA A 190 -3.98 20.48 9.65
N ALA A 191 -4.40 19.28 10.04
CA ALA A 191 -5.43 19.06 11.06
C ALA A 191 -4.83 19.13 12.47
N SER A 192 -5.38 20.02 13.30
CA SER A 192 -4.96 20.17 14.71
C SER A 192 -5.73 19.26 15.67
N ASP A 193 -6.91 18.78 15.29
CA ASP A 193 -7.85 18.07 16.17
C ASP A 193 -8.36 16.75 15.58
N ASN A 194 -7.63 16.17 14.61
CA ASN A 194 -7.99 14.95 13.87
C ASN A 194 -9.37 15.04 13.17
N LYS A 195 -9.85 16.27 12.89
CA LYS A 195 -11.11 16.52 12.19
C LYS A 195 -10.87 17.16 10.84
N ILE A 196 -11.45 16.56 9.81
CA ILE A 196 -11.41 17.06 8.44
C ILE A 196 -12.79 17.64 8.10
N THR A 197 -12.82 18.95 7.88
CA THR A 197 -14.02 19.71 7.54
C THR A 197 -13.97 20.17 6.08
N GLU A 198 -15.10 20.58 5.54
CA GLU A 198 -15.17 21.16 4.21
C GLU A 198 -14.22 22.36 4.06
N LYS A 199 -14.18 23.22 5.06
CA LYS A 199 -13.25 24.37 5.10
C LYS A 199 -11.80 23.95 5.00
N SER A 200 -11.40 22.88 5.73
CA SER A 200 -10.02 22.38 5.67
C SER A 200 -9.69 21.80 4.29
N VAL A 201 -10.65 21.14 3.62
CA VAL A 201 -10.46 20.68 2.24
C VAL A 201 -10.32 21.87 1.28
N MET A 202 -11.18 22.87 1.39
CA MET A 202 -11.11 24.07 0.54
C MET A 202 -9.77 24.79 0.62
N GLN A 203 -9.16 24.82 1.81
CA GLN A 203 -7.92 25.55 2.08
C GLN A 203 -6.64 24.77 1.68
N ASN A 204 -6.68 23.44 1.69
CA ASN A 204 -5.48 22.61 1.56
C ASN A 204 -5.48 21.67 0.36
N VAL A 205 -6.59 21.59 -0.37
CA VAL A 205 -6.70 20.77 -1.58
C VAL A 205 -7.10 21.68 -2.74
N ASP A 206 -6.25 21.74 -3.75
CA ASP A 206 -6.50 22.52 -4.96
C ASP A 206 -7.71 21.98 -5.74
N LEU A 207 -8.27 22.81 -6.62
CA LEU A 207 -9.24 22.36 -7.61
C LEU A 207 -8.59 21.31 -8.52
N SER A 208 -9.34 20.32 -8.94
CA SER A 208 -8.86 19.37 -9.93
C SER A 208 -8.56 20.06 -11.28
N LEU A 209 -7.74 19.43 -12.10
CA LEU A 209 -7.40 19.98 -13.41
C LEU A 209 -8.65 20.25 -14.25
N ALA A 210 -9.61 19.32 -14.21
CA ALA A 210 -10.90 19.47 -14.92
C ALA A 210 -11.68 20.67 -14.41
N GLN A 211 -11.80 20.86 -13.09
CA GLN A 211 -12.47 21.99 -12.47
C GLN A 211 -11.79 23.32 -12.81
N ASN A 212 -10.46 23.36 -12.81
CA ASN A 212 -9.69 24.54 -13.21
C ASN A 212 -9.93 24.93 -14.67
N ILE A 213 -9.98 23.96 -15.59
CA ILE A 213 -10.26 24.21 -17.01
C ILE A 213 -11.69 24.75 -17.18
N PHE A 214 -12.69 24.19 -16.49
CA PHE A 214 -14.06 24.69 -16.53
C PHE A 214 -14.17 26.11 -15.98
N ALA A 215 -13.52 26.41 -14.85
CA ALA A 215 -13.51 27.76 -14.27
C ALA A 215 -12.87 28.80 -15.22
N ILE A 216 -11.79 28.43 -15.91
CA ILE A 216 -11.16 29.30 -16.92
C ILE A 216 -12.09 29.50 -18.13
N LEU A 217 -12.77 28.46 -18.60
CA LEU A 217 -13.72 28.54 -19.70
C LEU A 217 -14.92 29.44 -19.35
N GLU A 218 -15.52 29.27 -18.16
CA GLU A 218 -16.60 30.14 -17.69
C GLU A 218 -16.15 31.59 -17.56
N ALA A 219 -14.96 31.84 -17.01
CA ALA A 219 -14.40 33.18 -16.90
C ALA A 219 -14.17 33.83 -18.30
N ALA A 220 -13.72 33.04 -19.28
CA ALA A 220 -13.51 33.49 -20.65
C ALA A 220 -14.83 33.79 -21.36
N LEU A 221 -15.83 32.94 -21.18
CA LEU A 221 -17.19 33.15 -21.74
C LEU A 221 -17.87 34.37 -21.14
N ASN A 222 -17.79 34.55 -19.83
CA ASN A 222 -18.38 35.68 -19.12
C ASN A 222 -17.73 37.03 -19.46
N LYS A 223 -16.45 37.04 -19.85
CA LYS A 223 -15.76 38.27 -20.32
C LYS A 223 -16.08 38.65 -21.76
N ASN A 224 -16.57 37.74 -22.58
CA ASN A 224 -16.94 38.01 -23.96
C ASN A 224 -18.36 38.59 -24.12
N TYR A 225 -19.09 38.80 -23.03
CA TYR A 225 -20.43 39.45 -23.01
C TYR A 225 -20.40 40.85 -22.36
N GLN A 226 -19.23 41.47 -22.18
CA GLN A 226 -19.05 42.88 -21.89
C GLN A 226 -18.26 43.51 -23.06
#